data_49cf44dcea948e237c187104b00b2827
#
_entry.id   49cf44dcea948e237c187104b00b2827
#
_cell.length_a   1.000
_cell.length_b   1.000
_cell.length_c   1.000
_cell.angle_alpha   90.00
_cell.angle_beta   90.00
_cell.angle_gamma   90.00
#
_symmetry.space_group_name_H-M   'P 1'
#
loop_
_entity.id
_entity.type
_entity.pdbx_description
1 polymer ?
#
loop_
_entity_poly.entity_id
_entity_poly.type
_entity_poly.pdbx_seq_one_letter_code
_entity_poly.pdbx_strand_id
1 'polypeptide(L)'
;MAKTYRVGIIGCGGMGRSHANAWPTTGRAEVVTAADMNPDAAAQLAHEFSLSTHYTDIREMFEKETLDVVSITTWQSVRAELTLIAAEAGVSGILGEKPMSASYGEAQDMMAACEKSGTKLVVGHQRRFMPQNCEARRLIQQGAIGEPQAMLRRDGYGLLNRGTHEIDEMRYILGDPEPLWLIGQVSRRTDKWERRVRCEDLCMAEICFEGGIRGIYESDLPDPGLRGDAVYGSEGQLRRGADGTIELLNSKVAGWQTITPRQNEPNQYEEMIAWLDGEIEEHRNAGRHAATTMGILMAIYESLRIKDVVEFPLTTRANPLDLMVEGGMLPVFVEGRYDIRAPFPEQQN
;
A
#
# COMPACT_ATOMS: atom_id res chain seq x y z
N MET A 1 -1.59 -22.33 -26.87
CA MET A 1 -2.16 -22.33 -25.52
C MET A 1 -1.67 -21.07 -24.82
N ALA A 2 -2.50 -20.45 -23.98
CA ALA A 2 -2.07 -19.30 -23.18
C ALA A 2 -0.99 -19.74 -22.18
N LYS A 3 -0.04 -18.87 -21.87
CA LYS A 3 1.06 -19.14 -20.93
C LYS A 3 0.50 -19.33 -19.50
N THR A 4 1.00 -20.33 -18.78
CA THR A 4 0.82 -20.46 -17.34
C THR A 4 2.05 -19.92 -16.63
N TYR A 5 1.87 -18.97 -15.73
CA TYR A 5 2.94 -18.30 -15.00
C TYR A 5 3.38 -19.11 -13.78
N ARG A 6 4.68 -19.32 -13.63
CA ARG A 6 5.28 -19.99 -12.47
C ARG A 6 5.53 -18.98 -11.36
N VAL A 7 4.89 -19.17 -10.21
CA VAL A 7 4.92 -18.22 -9.11
C VAL A 7 5.70 -18.77 -7.90
N GLY A 8 6.61 -17.96 -7.35
CA GLY A 8 7.25 -18.21 -6.06
C GLY A 8 6.65 -17.33 -4.96
N ILE A 9 6.50 -17.88 -3.76
CA ILE A 9 6.06 -17.13 -2.56
C ILE A 9 7.27 -16.85 -1.68
N ILE A 10 7.51 -15.58 -1.35
CA ILE A 10 8.57 -15.14 -0.46
C ILE A 10 7.92 -14.57 0.81
N GLY A 11 8.10 -15.24 1.95
CA GLY A 11 7.39 -14.99 3.20
C GLY A 11 6.16 -15.90 3.37
N CYS A 12 6.30 -16.93 4.21
CA CYS A 12 5.31 -18.03 4.36
C CYS A 12 4.32 -17.83 5.51
N GLY A 13 4.10 -16.56 5.92
CA GLY A 13 3.10 -16.19 6.92
C GLY A 13 1.66 -16.20 6.39
N GLY A 14 0.73 -15.54 7.12
CA GLY A 14 -0.69 -15.45 6.73
C GLY A 14 -0.91 -14.84 5.35
N MET A 15 -0.16 -13.78 4.99
CA MET A 15 -0.27 -13.17 3.66
C MET A 15 0.33 -14.06 2.57
N GLY A 16 1.41 -14.81 2.85
CA GLY A 16 1.94 -15.82 1.92
C GLY A 16 0.91 -16.88 1.57
N ARG A 17 0.19 -17.41 2.58
CA ARG A 17 -0.94 -18.33 2.37
C ARG A 17 -2.07 -17.70 1.55
N SER A 18 -2.41 -16.46 1.84
CA SER A 18 -3.43 -15.73 1.08
C SER A 18 -3.06 -15.59 -0.39
N HIS A 19 -1.81 -15.24 -0.70
CA HIS A 19 -1.31 -15.15 -2.07
C HIS A 19 -1.23 -16.53 -2.75
N ALA A 20 -0.78 -17.56 -2.04
CA ALA A 20 -0.72 -18.93 -2.56
C ALA A 20 -2.10 -19.47 -2.94
N ASN A 21 -3.14 -19.11 -2.18
CA ASN A 21 -4.53 -19.43 -2.50
C ASN A 21 -5.08 -18.65 -3.70
N ALA A 22 -4.66 -17.38 -3.85
CA ALA A 22 -5.24 -16.47 -4.82
C ALA A 22 -4.69 -16.66 -6.25
N TRP A 23 -3.39 -16.91 -6.41
CA TRP A 23 -2.80 -17.07 -7.74
C TRP A 23 -3.48 -18.14 -8.61
N PRO A 24 -3.75 -19.37 -8.13
CA PRO A 24 -4.40 -20.39 -8.95
C PRO A 24 -5.81 -20.03 -9.40
N THR A 25 -6.52 -19.14 -8.68
CA THR A 25 -7.89 -18.73 -9.07
C THR A 25 -7.95 -18.00 -10.40
N THR A 26 -6.83 -17.47 -10.87
CA THR A 26 -6.71 -16.83 -12.19
C THR A 26 -6.81 -17.85 -13.35
N GLY A 27 -6.63 -19.15 -13.08
CA GLY A 27 -6.52 -20.18 -14.10
C GLY A 27 -5.29 -20.08 -15.00
N ARG A 28 -4.39 -19.11 -14.72
CA ARG A 28 -3.22 -18.73 -15.52
C ARG A 28 -1.91 -18.70 -14.73
N ALA A 29 -1.95 -19.05 -13.44
CA ALA A 29 -0.77 -19.08 -12.57
C ALA A 29 -0.75 -20.32 -11.69
N GLU A 30 0.46 -20.82 -11.44
CA GLU A 30 0.74 -21.96 -10.58
C GLU A 30 1.80 -21.57 -9.56
N VAL A 31 1.51 -21.78 -8.27
CA VAL A 31 2.50 -21.62 -7.20
C VAL A 31 3.37 -22.87 -7.18
N VAL A 32 4.66 -22.73 -7.43
CA VAL A 32 5.57 -23.86 -7.60
C VAL A 32 6.58 -24.03 -6.48
N THR A 33 6.85 -22.96 -5.73
CA THR A 33 7.84 -22.97 -4.65
C THR A 33 7.56 -21.84 -3.63
N ALA A 34 8.19 -21.97 -2.46
CA ALA A 34 8.13 -20.96 -1.42
C ALA A 34 9.47 -20.77 -0.70
N ALA A 35 9.71 -19.58 -0.16
CA ALA A 35 10.88 -19.29 0.65
C ALA A 35 10.52 -18.48 1.91
N ASP A 36 11.10 -18.87 3.04
CA ASP A 36 11.03 -18.11 4.30
C ASP A 36 12.30 -18.39 5.13
N MET A 37 12.87 -17.38 5.76
CA MET A 37 14.03 -17.56 6.65
C MET A 37 13.75 -18.49 7.83
N ASN A 38 12.46 -18.68 8.19
CA ASN A 38 12.01 -19.70 9.11
C ASN A 38 11.74 -21.00 8.35
N PRO A 39 12.57 -22.06 8.52
CA PRO A 39 12.43 -23.33 7.79
C PRO A 39 11.09 -24.01 8.04
N ASP A 40 10.54 -23.91 9.24
CA ASP A 40 9.25 -24.53 9.57
C ASP A 40 8.11 -23.83 8.83
N ALA A 41 8.15 -22.51 8.71
CA ALA A 41 7.15 -21.75 7.95
C ALA A 41 7.21 -22.09 6.45
N ALA A 42 8.40 -22.19 5.87
CA ALA A 42 8.60 -22.58 4.49
C ALA A 42 8.09 -24.02 4.22
N ALA A 43 8.48 -24.98 5.06
CA ALA A 43 8.05 -26.37 4.95
C ALA A 43 6.53 -26.51 5.14
N GLN A 44 5.93 -25.80 6.10
CA GLN A 44 4.49 -25.85 6.36
C GLN A 44 3.69 -25.32 5.15
N LEU A 45 4.10 -24.19 4.55
CA LEU A 45 3.43 -23.66 3.36
C LEU A 45 3.59 -24.62 2.18
N ALA A 46 4.78 -25.18 1.97
CA ALA A 46 5.02 -26.15 0.91
C ALA A 46 4.13 -27.41 1.07
N HIS A 47 4.00 -27.93 2.28
CA HIS A 47 3.11 -29.04 2.57
C HIS A 47 1.63 -28.70 2.31
N GLU A 48 1.16 -27.53 2.80
CA GLU A 48 -0.23 -27.09 2.67
C GLU A 48 -0.66 -26.94 1.20
N PHE A 49 0.24 -26.43 0.35
CA PHE A 49 -0.02 -26.21 -1.07
C PHE A 49 0.58 -27.28 -2.00
N SER A 50 1.08 -28.38 -1.43
CA SER A 50 1.68 -29.50 -2.20
C SER A 50 2.81 -29.05 -3.13
N LEU A 51 3.62 -28.05 -2.69
CA LEU A 51 4.77 -27.57 -3.46
C LEU A 51 5.89 -28.61 -3.41
N SER A 52 6.59 -28.80 -4.51
CA SER A 52 7.68 -29.75 -4.61
C SER A 52 8.97 -29.29 -3.92
N THR A 53 9.14 -28.00 -3.78
CA THR A 53 10.35 -27.37 -3.23
C THR A 53 10.01 -26.23 -2.26
N HIS A 54 10.89 -26.03 -1.30
CA HIS A 54 10.90 -24.84 -0.45
C HIS A 54 12.34 -24.49 -0.05
N TYR A 55 12.57 -23.23 0.31
CA TYR A 55 13.89 -22.69 0.55
C TYR A 55 13.91 -21.83 1.81
N THR A 56 15.10 -21.72 2.44
CA THR A 56 15.35 -20.74 3.51
C THR A 56 16.14 -19.52 3.03
N ASP A 57 16.70 -19.60 1.84
CA ASP A 57 17.39 -18.50 1.14
C ASP A 57 16.75 -18.27 -0.23
N ILE A 58 16.35 -17.04 -0.50
CA ILE A 58 15.72 -16.68 -1.77
C ILE A 58 16.72 -16.73 -2.94
N ARG A 59 18.01 -16.51 -2.70
CA ARG A 59 19.05 -16.61 -3.76
C ARG A 59 19.16 -18.04 -4.24
N GLU A 60 19.18 -19.00 -3.29
CA GLU A 60 19.15 -20.43 -3.63
C GLU A 60 17.87 -20.79 -4.40
N MET A 61 16.72 -20.21 -4.02
CA MET A 61 15.45 -20.41 -4.76
C MET A 61 15.60 -19.93 -6.21
N PHE A 62 16.13 -18.74 -6.45
CA PHE A 62 16.31 -18.21 -7.82
C PHE A 62 17.37 -18.95 -8.63
N GLU A 63 18.37 -19.55 -7.99
CA GLU A 63 19.38 -20.40 -8.68
C GLU A 63 18.78 -21.73 -9.17
N LYS A 64 17.82 -22.27 -8.44
CA LYS A 64 17.28 -23.62 -8.70
C LYS A 64 15.92 -23.63 -9.42
N GLU A 65 15.17 -22.53 -9.32
CA GLU A 65 13.83 -22.44 -9.87
C GLU A 65 13.75 -21.41 -11.01
N THR A 66 13.05 -21.75 -12.07
CA THR A 66 12.68 -20.78 -13.10
C THR A 66 11.31 -20.20 -12.75
N LEU A 67 11.28 -18.92 -12.35
CA LEU A 67 10.07 -18.23 -11.92
C LEU A 67 9.74 -17.08 -12.88
N ASP A 68 8.47 -16.93 -13.19
CA ASP A 68 7.96 -15.78 -13.94
C ASP A 68 7.59 -14.63 -13.02
N VAL A 69 6.99 -14.96 -11.88
CA VAL A 69 6.47 -13.99 -10.90
C VAL A 69 6.84 -14.41 -9.49
N VAL A 70 7.07 -13.45 -8.61
CA VAL A 70 7.16 -13.71 -7.18
C VAL A 70 6.19 -12.82 -6.40
N SER A 71 5.60 -13.40 -5.34
CA SER A 71 4.89 -12.66 -4.31
C SER A 71 5.77 -12.42 -3.10
N ILE A 72 6.01 -11.14 -2.74
CA ILE A 72 6.82 -10.76 -1.57
C ILE A 72 5.87 -10.33 -0.45
N THR A 73 5.63 -11.23 0.50
CA THR A 73 4.65 -11.07 1.58
C THR A 73 5.29 -10.91 2.96
N THR A 74 6.55 -10.50 2.97
CA THR A 74 7.35 -10.23 4.16
C THR A 74 7.00 -8.88 4.80
N TRP A 75 7.61 -8.58 5.94
CA TRP A 75 7.51 -7.27 6.57
C TRP A 75 8.22 -6.19 5.76
N GLN A 76 7.76 -4.94 5.89
CA GLN A 76 8.28 -3.79 5.14
C GLN A 76 9.78 -3.54 5.35
N SER A 77 10.33 -3.90 6.50
CA SER A 77 11.74 -3.69 6.85
C SER A 77 12.75 -4.49 6.02
N VAL A 78 12.31 -5.52 5.30
CA VAL A 78 13.17 -6.38 4.46
C VAL A 78 12.71 -6.43 3.01
N ARG A 79 11.57 -5.81 2.70
CA ARG A 79 10.93 -5.94 1.39
C ARG A 79 11.73 -5.33 0.26
N ALA A 80 12.40 -4.19 0.52
CA ALA A 80 13.23 -3.55 -0.48
C ALA A 80 14.36 -4.48 -0.93
N GLU A 81 15.14 -5.03 -0.01
CA GLU A 81 16.21 -5.97 -0.32
C GLU A 81 15.71 -7.16 -1.15
N LEU A 82 14.59 -7.78 -0.74
CA LEU A 82 14.01 -8.91 -1.44
C LEU A 82 13.53 -8.56 -2.85
N THR A 83 13.01 -7.33 -3.03
CA THR A 83 12.60 -6.83 -4.36
C THR A 83 13.80 -6.62 -5.27
N LEU A 84 14.89 -6.06 -4.75
CA LEU A 84 16.12 -5.88 -5.52
C LEU A 84 16.69 -7.23 -6.00
N ILE A 85 16.75 -8.22 -5.11
CA ILE A 85 17.21 -9.58 -5.44
C ILE A 85 16.31 -10.22 -6.51
N ALA A 86 15.00 -10.10 -6.39
CA ALA A 86 14.05 -10.64 -7.36
C ALA A 86 14.17 -9.96 -8.74
N ALA A 87 14.34 -8.63 -8.76
CA ALA A 87 14.57 -7.87 -9.97
C ALA A 87 15.92 -8.26 -10.66
N GLU A 88 16.98 -8.46 -9.86
CA GLU A 88 18.27 -8.95 -10.37
C GLU A 88 18.17 -10.36 -10.93
N ALA A 89 17.34 -11.22 -10.35
CA ALA A 89 17.07 -12.58 -10.86
C ALA A 89 16.26 -12.59 -12.19
N GLY A 90 15.74 -11.44 -12.63
CA GLY A 90 15.09 -11.28 -13.92
C GLY A 90 13.67 -11.82 -14.01
N VAL A 91 12.94 -11.89 -12.88
CA VAL A 91 11.51 -12.25 -12.92
C VAL A 91 10.71 -11.22 -13.72
N SER A 92 9.70 -11.67 -14.44
CA SER A 92 8.84 -10.78 -15.25
C SER A 92 7.96 -9.87 -14.37
N GLY A 93 7.62 -10.32 -13.15
CA GLY A 93 6.77 -9.56 -12.27
C GLY A 93 6.99 -9.83 -10.79
N ILE A 94 6.75 -8.81 -9.98
CA ILE A 94 6.77 -8.85 -8.52
C ILE A 94 5.44 -8.30 -8.00
N LEU A 95 4.76 -9.06 -7.15
CA LEU A 95 3.62 -8.58 -6.37
C LEU A 95 4.03 -8.50 -4.90
N GLY A 96 4.37 -7.30 -4.45
CA GLY A 96 4.77 -7.03 -3.07
C GLY A 96 3.58 -6.61 -2.19
N GLU A 97 3.66 -6.92 -0.90
CA GLU A 97 2.68 -6.44 0.07
C GLU A 97 2.91 -4.96 0.44
N LYS A 98 1.88 -4.33 0.96
CA LYS A 98 1.92 -2.96 1.48
C LYS A 98 2.41 -2.92 2.97
N PRO A 99 2.93 -1.77 3.46
CA PRO A 99 3.42 -0.65 2.68
C PRO A 99 4.61 -1.07 1.82
N MET A 100 4.91 -0.32 0.76
CA MET A 100 5.95 -0.69 -0.21
C MET A 100 7.30 -0.96 0.45
N SER A 101 7.69 -0.13 1.40
CA SER A 101 8.99 -0.16 2.10
C SER A 101 8.90 0.50 3.47
N ALA A 102 10.02 0.66 4.18
CA ALA A 102 10.12 1.39 5.45
C ALA A 102 10.56 2.85 5.26
N SER A 103 11.08 3.23 4.09
CA SER A 103 11.53 4.59 3.77
C SER A 103 11.29 4.95 2.30
N TYR A 104 11.34 6.24 1.98
CA TYR A 104 11.19 6.69 0.59
C TYR A 104 12.38 6.28 -0.28
N GLY A 105 13.59 6.30 0.28
CA GLY A 105 14.78 5.87 -0.45
C GLY A 105 14.71 4.41 -0.89
N GLU A 106 14.23 3.52 -0.02
CA GLU A 106 13.98 2.13 -0.37
C GLU A 106 12.97 1.98 -1.50
N ALA A 107 11.85 2.74 -1.45
CA ALA A 107 10.85 2.73 -2.52
C ALA A 107 11.45 3.18 -3.87
N GLN A 108 12.30 4.21 -3.87
CA GLN A 108 13.01 4.67 -5.07
C GLN A 108 13.97 3.60 -5.61
N ASP A 109 14.72 2.92 -4.72
CA ASP A 109 15.66 1.86 -5.12
C ASP A 109 14.93 0.66 -5.72
N MET A 110 13.77 0.27 -5.15
CA MET A 110 12.90 -0.77 -5.70
C MET A 110 12.42 -0.41 -7.11
N MET A 111 11.94 0.82 -7.30
CA MET A 111 11.50 1.31 -8.63
C MET A 111 12.64 1.28 -9.64
N ALA A 112 13.80 1.83 -9.28
CA ALA A 112 14.97 1.86 -10.16
C ALA A 112 15.48 0.46 -10.54
N ALA A 113 15.49 -0.49 -9.59
CA ALA A 113 15.89 -1.86 -9.86
C ALA A 113 14.91 -2.56 -10.82
N CYS A 114 13.61 -2.41 -10.62
CA CYS A 114 12.58 -2.99 -11.47
C CYS A 114 12.58 -2.36 -12.88
N GLU A 115 12.76 -1.05 -12.98
CA GLU A 115 12.89 -0.35 -14.27
C GLU A 115 14.12 -0.86 -15.05
N LYS A 116 15.26 -0.98 -14.37
CA LYS A 116 16.49 -1.47 -14.97
C LYS A 116 16.39 -2.90 -15.51
N SER A 117 15.69 -3.79 -14.79
CA SER A 117 15.51 -5.19 -15.16
C SER A 117 14.33 -5.41 -16.13
N GLY A 118 13.44 -4.44 -16.30
CA GLY A 118 12.17 -4.60 -17.00
C GLY A 118 11.11 -5.39 -16.21
N THR A 119 11.33 -5.61 -14.92
CA THR A 119 10.40 -6.29 -14.02
C THR A 119 9.20 -5.43 -13.71
N LYS A 120 7.99 -5.94 -13.89
CA LYS A 120 6.75 -5.26 -13.52
C LYS A 120 6.50 -5.36 -12.01
N LEU A 121 6.55 -4.24 -11.30
CA LEU A 121 6.33 -4.18 -9.85
C LEU A 121 4.89 -3.76 -9.53
N VAL A 122 4.20 -4.57 -8.75
CA VAL A 122 2.87 -4.30 -8.18
C VAL A 122 2.98 -4.29 -6.66
N VAL A 123 2.30 -3.35 -6.00
CA VAL A 123 2.21 -3.29 -4.53
C VAL A 123 0.75 -3.46 -4.09
N GLY A 124 0.51 -4.36 -3.14
CA GLY A 124 -0.80 -4.88 -2.74
C GLY A 124 -1.75 -3.87 -2.07
N HIS A 125 -1.98 -2.72 -2.70
CA HIS A 125 -3.02 -1.78 -2.29
C HIS A 125 -4.39 -2.27 -2.81
N GLN A 126 -4.84 -3.42 -2.32
CA GLN A 126 -6.05 -4.11 -2.80
C GLN A 126 -7.34 -3.28 -2.73
N ARG A 127 -7.36 -2.17 -1.98
CA ARG A 127 -8.53 -1.29 -1.92
C ARG A 127 -8.83 -0.58 -3.24
N ARG A 128 -7.85 -0.45 -4.14
CA ARG A 128 -8.06 0.03 -5.51
C ARG A 128 -8.98 -0.87 -6.33
N PHE A 129 -9.18 -2.13 -5.90
CA PHE A 129 -10.09 -3.10 -6.51
C PHE A 129 -11.45 -3.19 -5.83
N MET A 130 -11.66 -2.46 -4.73
CA MET A 130 -12.96 -2.45 -4.06
C MET A 130 -14.01 -1.80 -4.95
N PRO A 131 -15.17 -2.45 -5.18
CA PRO A 131 -16.21 -1.94 -6.08
C PRO A 131 -16.63 -0.50 -5.80
N GLN A 132 -16.73 -0.11 -4.52
CA GLN A 132 -17.09 1.26 -4.14
C GLN A 132 -16.02 2.30 -4.52
N ASN A 133 -14.74 1.93 -4.49
CA ASN A 133 -13.67 2.85 -4.86
C ASN A 133 -13.54 3.00 -6.38
N CYS A 134 -13.72 1.90 -7.11
CA CYS A 134 -13.81 1.93 -8.58
C CYS A 134 -14.98 2.78 -9.04
N GLU A 135 -16.14 2.63 -8.40
CA GLU A 135 -17.34 3.41 -8.73
C GLU A 135 -17.19 4.89 -8.35
N ALA A 136 -16.60 5.20 -7.18
CA ALA A 136 -16.31 6.59 -6.80
C ALA A 136 -15.41 7.28 -7.82
N ARG A 137 -14.30 6.63 -8.20
CA ARG A 137 -13.39 7.12 -9.27
C ARG A 137 -14.14 7.35 -10.57
N ARG A 138 -14.96 6.39 -11.01
CA ARG A 138 -15.75 6.49 -12.24
C ARG A 138 -16.71 7.67 -12.21
N LEU A 139 -17.44 7.85 -11.09
CA LEU A 139 -18.37 8.97 -10.92
C LEU A 139 -17.66 10.33 -11.01
N ILE A 140 -16.51 10.46 -10.37
CA ILE A 140 -15.69 11.69 -10.44
C ILE A 140 -15.22 11.94 -11.87
N GLN A 141 -14.67 10.94 -12.53
CA GLN A 141 -14.23 11.06 -13.93
C GLN A 141 -15.36 11.41 -14.91
N GLN A 142 -16.60 11.04 -14.59
CA GLN A 142 -17.80 11.40 -15.36
C GLN A 142 -18.37 12.78 -14.98
N GLY A 143 -17.73 13.53 -14.10
CA GLY A 143 -18.17 14.85 -13.67
C GLY A 143 -19.42 14.84 -12.80
N ALA A 144 -19.68 13.75 -12.05
CA ALA A 144 -20.87 13.64 -11.19
C ALA A 144 -20.94 14.71 -10.09
N ILE A 145 -19.78 15.23 -9.68
CA ILE A 145 -19.63 16.29 -8.67
C ILE A 145 -18.96 17.57 -9.21
N GLY A 146 -18.83 17.69 -10.54
CA GLY A 146 -18.01 18.72 -11.16
C GLY A 146 -16.51 18.46 -10.95
N GLU A 147 -15.70 19.52 -10.86
CA GLU A 147 -14.26 19.42 -10.59
C GLU A 147 -14.02 19.06 -9.12
N PRO A 148 -13.24 18.01 -8.81
CA PRO A 148 -12.91 17.67 -7.43
C PRO A 148 -12.06 18.77 -6.78
N GLN A 149 -12.42 19.17 -5.56
CA GLN A 149 -11.77 20.23 -4.81
C GLN A 149 -11.08 19.74 -3.54
N ALA A 150 -11.72 18.81 -2.81
CA ALA A 150 -11.16 18.25 -1.60
C ALA A 150 -11.62 16.83 -1.34
N MET A 151 -10.78 16.04 -0.66
CA MET A 151 -11.16 14.75 -0.11
C MET A 151 -10.71 14.65 1.34
N LEU A 152 -11.63 14.25 2.23
CA LEU A 152 -11.37 13.95 3.63
C LEU A 152 -11.23 12.45 3.84
N ARG A 153 -10.20 12.05 4.57
CA ARG A 153 -10.00 10.68 5.05
C ARG A 153 -9.73 10.70 6.55
N ARG A 154 -10.56 9.97 7.27
CA ARG A 154 -10.44 9.81 8.73
C ARG A 154 -10.45 8.34 9.07
N ASP A 155 -9.38 7.86 9.69
CA ASP A 155 -9.29 6.46 10.13
C ASP A 155 -8.40 6.33 11.37
N GLY A 156 -8.35 5.15 11.95
CA GLY A 156 -7.47 4.82 13.06
C GLY A 156 -6.25 4.00 12.61
N TYR A 157 -5.19 4.05 13.44
CA TYR A 157 -3.98 3.21 13.38
C TYR A 157 -2.91 3.57 12.33
N GLY A 158 -1.77 4.01 12.81
CA GLY A 158 -0.44 4.06 12.23
C GLY A 158 -0.32 4.40 10.75
N LEU A 159 0.42 5.45 10.43
CA LEU A 159 0.54 5.98 9.07
C LEU A 159 1.06 4.91 8.08
N LEU A 160 2.13 4.18 8.43
CA LEU A 160 2.71 3.17 7.54
C LEU A 160 1.85 1.92 7.38
N ASN A 161 1.04 1.56 8.38
CA ASN A 161 0.22 0.35 8.29
C ASN A 161 -1.11 0.60 7.59
N ARG A 162 -1.92 1.50 8.15
CA ARG A 162 -3.27 1.76 7.68
C ARG A 162 -3.34 3.00 6.82
N GLY A 163 -2.62 4.06 7.20
CA GLY A 163 -2.54 5.29 6.44
C GLY A 163 -2.03 5.10 5.01
N THR A 164 -1.17 4.10 4.77
CA THR A 164 -0.76 3.74 3.41
C THR A 164 -1.95 3.38 2.53
N HIS A 165 -2.95 2.66 3.05
CA HIS A 165 -4.18 2.37 2.31
C HIS A 165 -5.03 3.61 2.12
N GLU A 166 -5.13 4.46 3.16
CA GLU A 166 -6.01 5.62 3.15
C GLU A 166 -5.53 6.67 2.13
N ILE A 167 -4.23 6.95 2.12
CA ILE A 167 -3.63 7.92 1.20
C ILE A 167 -3.59 7.36 -0.23
N ASP A 168 -3.29 6.09 -0.40
CA ASP A 168 -3.32 5.45 -1.70
C ASP A 168 -4.73 5.40 -2.30
N GLU A 169 -5.73 5.08 -1.49
CA GLU A 169 -7.14 5.08 -1.88
C GLU A 169 -7.63 6.49 -2.21
N MET A 170 -7.22 7.51 -1.43
CA MET A 170 -7.49 8.92 -1.73
C MET A 170 -6.97 9.29 -3.12
N ARG A 171 -5.72 9.00 -3.42
CA ARG A 171 -5.13 9.24 -4.73
C ARG A 171 -5.89 8.51 -5.83
N TYR A 172 -6.18 7.22 -5.63
CA TYR A 172 -6.90 6.41 -6.62
C TYR A 172 -8.27 6.99 -6.96
N ILE A 173 -9.06 7.33 -5.96
CA ILE A 173 -10.41 7.89 -6.14
C ILE A 173 -10.35 9.23 -6.88
N LEU A 174 -9.35 10.08 -6.57
CA LEU A 174 -9.14 11.39 -7.20
C LEU A 174 -8.53 11.32 -8.61
N GLY A 175 -8.17 10.14 -9.12
CA GLY A 175 -7.59 9.98 -10.45
C GLY A 175 -6.08 9.87 -10.49
N ASP A 176 -5.45 9.58 -9.36
CA ASP A 176 -4.00 9.49 -9.14
C ASP A 176 -3.22 10.80 -9.38
N PRO A 177 -3.71 11.97 -8.91
CA PRO A 177 -2.99 13.21 -9.09
C PRO A 177 -1.63 13.16 -8.37
N GLU A 178 -0.63 13.88 -8.92
CA GLU A 178 0.66 13.98 -8.26
C GLU A 178 0.60 15.02 -7.12
N PRO A 179 1.28 14.75 -5.98
CA PRO A 179 1.36 15.73 -4.90
C PRO A 179 2.28 16.88 -5.28
N LEU A 180 1.90 18.10 -4.93
CA LEU A 180 2.69 19.32 -5.14
C LEU A 180 3.40 19.76 -3.87
N TRP A 181 2.66 19.75 -2.75
CA TRP A 181 3.18 20.06 -1.43
C TRP A 181 2.26 19.50 -0.34
N LEU A 182 2.77 19.38 0.86
CA LEU A 182 1.97 19.07 2.04
C LEU A 182 2.49 19.76 3.29
N ILE A 183 1.57 19.90 4.28
CA ILE A 183 1.91 20.20 5.67
C ILE A 183 1.35 19.09 6.54
N GLY A 184 2.15 18.60 7.49
CA GLY A 184 1.78 17.48 8.34
C GLY A 184 2.29 17.63 9.76
N GLN A 185 1.60 16.95 10.68
CA GLN A 185 1.94 16.90 12.09
C GLN A 185 1.74 15.51 12.63
N VAL A 186 2.65 15.04 13.49
CA VAL A 186 2.52 13.80 14.22
C VAL A 186 2.76 13.99 15.70
N SER A 187 2.14 13.15 16.53
CA SER A 187 2.44 13.02 17.94
C SER A 187 2.99 11.62 18.23
N ARG A 188 4.08 11.55 19.02
CA ARG A 188 4.67 10.31 19.48
C ARG A 188 4.99 10.44 20.96
N ARG A 189 4.10 9.94 21.80
CA ARG A 189 4.23 9.96 23.27
C ARG A 189 4.61 8.60 23.83
N THR A 190 4.36 7.53 23.06
CA THR A 190 4.67 6.14 23.39
C THR A 190 5.81 5.62 22.52
N ASP A 191 6.53 4.59 22.97
CA ASP A 191 7.49 3.88 22.11
C ASP A 191 6.80 2.81 21.27
N LYS A 192 5.92 3.27 20.38
CA LYS A 192 5.07 2.44 19.52
C LYS A 192 5.83 1.97 18.30
N TRP A 193 5.64 0.70 17.98
CA TRP A 193 6.25 0.01 16.85
C TRP A 193 5.22 -0.83 16.11
N GLU A 194 5.52 -1.13 14.87
CA GLU A 194 4.79 -2.11 14.09
C GLU A 194 5.74 -2.88 13.18
N ARG A 195 5.82 -4.21 13.39
CA ARG A 195 6.67 -5.08 12.55
C ARG A 195 8.10 -4.53 12.41
N ARG A 196 8.68 -4.12 13.54
CA ARG A 196 10.03 -3.56 13.67
C ARG A 196 10.25 -2.18 13.04
N VAL A 197 9.19 -1.47 12.67
CA VAL A 197 9.26 -0.08 12.22
C VAL A 197 8.58 0.81 13.26
N ARG A 198 9.19 1.96 13.58
CA ARG A 198 8.62 2.94 14.51
C ARG A 198 7.32 3.51 13.96
N CYS A 199 6.38 3.77 14.85
CA CYS A 199 5.09 4.38 14.53
C CYS A 199 4.86 5.62 15.39
N GLU A 200 4.00 6.51 14.91
CA GLU A 200 3.43 7.61 15.65
C GLU A 200 2.17 7.15 16.42
N ASP A 201 1.72 7.97 17.38
CA ASP A 201 0.46 7.76 18.12
C ASP A 201 -0.72 8.37 17.40
N LEU A 202 -0.52 9.54 16.77
CA LEU A 202 -1.50 10.18 15.90
C LEU A 202 -0.81 10.99 14.81
N CYS A 203 -1.53 11.21 13.71
CA CYS A 203 -1.04 11.92 12.54
C CYS A 203 -2.16 12.70 11.86
N MET A 204 -1.84 13.88 11.33
CA MET A 204 -2.72 14.65 10.46
C MET A 204 -1.91 15.33 9.34
N ALA A 205 -2.54 15.55 8.18
CA ALA A 205 -1.92 16.27 7.08
C ALA A 205 -2.95 16.93 6.17
N GLU A 206 -2.55 18.05 5.57
CA GLU A 206 -3.15 18.62 4.37
C GLU A 206 -2.17 18.45 3.21
N ILE A 207 -2.66 17.87 2.11
CA ILE A 207 -1.88 17.55 0.91
C ILE A 207 -2.48 18.35 -0.25
N CYS A 208 -1.67 19.10 -0.96
CA CYS A 208 -2.06 19.73 -2.22
C CYS A 208 -1.63 18.86 -3.38
N PHE A 209 -2.57 18.45 -4.19
CA PHE A 209 -2.35 17.71 -5.42
C PHE A 209 -2.44 18.64 -6.64
N GLU A 210 -2.00 18.13 -7.80
CA GLU A 210 -2.24 18.76 -9.09
C GLU A 210 -3.72 19.16 -9.27
N GLY A 211 -3.98 20.24 -9.99
CA GLY A 211 -5.33 20.81 -10.09
C GLY A 211 -5.78 21.59 -8.86
N GLY A 212 -4.94 21.69 -7.81
CA GLY A 212 -5.27 22.40 -6.57
C GLY A 212 -6.17 21.60 -5.61
N ILE A 213 -6.36 20.30 -5.87
CA ILE A 213 -7.18 19.41 -5.05
C ILE A 213 -6.54 19.25 -3.66
N ARG A 214 -7.34 19.31 -2.59
CA ARG A 214 -6.88 19.16 -1.21
C ARG A 214 -7.21 17.77 -0.67
N GLY A 215 -6.19 17.04 -0.23
CA GLY A 215 -6.35 15.84 0.59
C GLY A 215 -6.19 16.19 2.06
N ILE A 216 -7.16 15.83 2.89
CA ILE A 216 -7.09 16.02 4.35
C ILE A 216 -7.12 14.63 4.98
N TYR A 217 -6.06 14.31 5.74
CA TYR A 217 -5.90 13.03 6.40
C TYR A 217 -5.78 13.20 7.92
N GLU A 218 -6.53 12.42 8.68
CA GLU A 218 -6.44 12.29 10.14
C GLU A 218 -6.43 10.83 10.55
N SER A 219 -5.51 10.45 11.43
CA SER A 219 -5.42 9.09 11.98
C SER A 219 -5.75 9.04 13.46
N ASP A 220 -5.91 7.81 13.96
CA ASP A 220 -6.01 7.48 15.39
C ASP A 220 -7.17 8.17 16.13
N LEU A 221 -8.28 8.37 15.44
CA LEU A 221 -9.49 8.92 16.03
C LEU A 221 -10.09 7.93 17.03
N PRO A 222 -10.44 8.40 18.25
CA PRO A 222 -10.94 7.53 19.31
C PRO A 222 -12.34 6.97 19.02
N ASP A 223 -13.15 7.70 18.25
CA ASP A 223 -14.53 7.33 17.96
C ASP A 223 -14.67 6.82 16.50
N PRO A 224 -15.05 5.54 16.32
CA PRO A 224 -15.35 5.01 14.98
C PRO A 224 -16.42 5.80 14.21
N GLY A 225 -17.33 6.45 14.88
CA GLY A 225 -18.37 7.30 14.27
C GLY A 225 -17.83 8.57 13.61
N LEU A 226 -16.63 9.01 13.99
CA LEU A 226 -15.94 10.13 13.35
C LEU A 226 -15.14 9.71 12.10
N ARG A 227 -15.00 8.42 11.87
CA ARG A 227 -14.38 7.90 10.66
C ARG A 227 -15.29 8.15 9.48
N GLY A 228 -14.71 8.54 8.36
CA GLY A 228 -15.49 8.76 7.16
C GLY A 228 -14.66 9.25 6.00
N ASP A 229 -15.24 9.10 4.84
CA ASP A 229 -14.68 9.51 3.57
C ASP A 229 -15.68 10.42 2.88
N ALA A 230 -15.22 11.56 2.41
CA ALA A 230 -16.03 12.46 1.60
C ALA A 230 -15.16 13.13 0.53
N VAL A 231 -15.66 13.18 -0.69
CA VAL A 231 -15.08 13.95 -1.80
C VAL A 231 -16.01 15.10 -2.10
N TYR A 232 -15.47 16.30 -2.11
CA TYR A 232 -16.16 17.54 -2.41
C TYR A 232 -15.71 18.03 -3.79
N GLY A 233 -16.68 18.33 -4.63
CA GLY A 233 -16.47 18.92 -5.95
C GLY A 233 -17.19 20.24 -6.10
N SER A 234 -16.98 20.91 -7.23
CA SER A 234 -17.59 22.21 -7.53
C SER A 234 -19.12 22.19 -7.68
N GLU A 235 -19.71 21.01 -7.96
CA GLU A 235 -21.15 20.84 -8.24
C GLU A 235 -21.80 19.79 -7.34
N GLY A 236 -21.07 19.19 -6.39
CA GLY A 236 -21.62 18.14 -5.54
C GLY A 236 -20.58 17.50 -4.63
N GLN A 237 -21.01 16.40 -4.02
CA GLN A 237 -20.15 15.63 -3.14
C GLN A 237 -20.50 14.14 -3.17
N LEU A 238 -19.48 13.31 -2.90
CA LEU A 238 -19.59 11.87 -2.69
C LEU A 238 -19.20 11.53 -1.26
N ARG A 239 -19.86 10.55 -0.68
CA ARG A 239 -19.41 9.93 0.57
C ARG A 239 -19.65 8.43 0.54
N ARG A 240 -18.95 7.70 1.40
CA ARG A 240 -19.22 6.27 1.59
C ARG A 240 -20.54 6.10 2.32
N GLY A 241 -21.43 5.32 1.73
CA GLY A 241 -22.70 4.91 2.32
C GLY A 241 -22.55 3.61 3.14
N ALA A 242 -23.66 3.15 3.69
CA ALA A 242 -23.73 1.86 4.35
C ALA A 242 -23.50 0.71 3.34
N ASP A 243 -23.06 -0.46 3.85
CA ASP A 243 -22.95 -1.71 3.08
C ASP A 243 -22.17 -1.60 1.75
N GLY A 244 -21.14 -0.72 1.73
CA GLY A 244 -20.29 -0.54 0.55
C GLY A 244 -20.96 0.24 -0.59
N THR A 245 -22.08 0.91 -0.34
CA THR A 245 -22.71 1.83 -1.29
C THR A 245 -21.98 3.18 -1.32
N ILE A 246 -22.33 4.01 -2.31
CA ILE A 246 -21.89 5.40 -2.43
C ILE A 246 -23.12 6.30 -2.34
N GLU A 247 -23.00 7.37 -1.59
CA GLU A 247 -24.00 8.42 -1.57
C GLU A 247 -23.50 9.63 -2.36
N LEU A 248 -24.27 10.05 -3.33
CA LEU A 248 -24.03 11.20 -4.19
C LEU A 248 -25.05 12.30 -3.89
N LEU A 249 -24.57 13.51 -3.69
CA LEU A 249 -25.37 14.73 -3.67
C LEU A 249 -24.86 15.68 -4.76
N ASN A 250 -25.73 16.13 -5.65
CA ASN A 250 -25.41 17.14 -6.65
C ASN A 250 -26.66 17.95 -7.04
N SER A 251 -26.49 18.96 -7.87
CA SER A 251 -27.57 19.85 -8.29
C SER A 251 -28.59 19.22 -9.25
N LYS A 252 -28.31 18.03 -9.78
CA LYS A 252 -29.13 17.37 -10.81
C LYS A 252 -30.35 16.62 -10.24
N VAL A 253 -30.29 16.26 -8.95
CA VAL A 253 -31.31 15.48 -8.27
C VAL A 253 -31.57 16.01 -6.86
N ALA A 254 -32.80 15.97 -6.39
CA ALA A 254 -33.14 16.39 -5.03
C ALA A 254 -32.65 15.37 -3.99
N GLY A 255 -31.80 15.83 -3.05
CA GLY A 255 -31.30 15.02 -1.94
C GLY A 255 -30.20 14.02 -2.31
N TRP A 256 -29.87 13.19 -1.34
CA TRP A 256 -28.83 12.15 -1.48
C TRP A 256 -29.35 10.98 -2.31
N GLN A 257 -28.53 10.52 -3.24
CA GLN A 257 -28.77 9.32 -4.04
C GLN A 257 -27.84 8.21 -3.57
N THR A 258 -28.40 7.03 -3.30
CA THR A 258 -27.62 5.83 -3.00
C THR A 258 -27.29 5.10 -4.29
N ILE A 259 -26.00 4.88 -4.55
CA ILE A 259 -25.50 4.19 -5.73
C ILE A 259 -24.89 2.86 -5.28
N THR A 260 -25.36 1.77 -5.87
CA THR A 260 -24.76 0.43 -5.69
C THR A 260 -23.63 0.24 -6.70
N PRO A 261 -22.39 0.01 -6.25
CA PRO A 261 -21.26 -0.19 -7.13
C PRO A 261 -21.39 -1.46 -7.99
N ARG A 262 -20.77 -1.45 -9.16
CA ARG A 262 -20.65 -2.65 -10.01
C ARG A 262 -19.73 -3.65 -9.32
N GLN A 263 -20.02 -4.96 -9.45
CA GLN A 263 -19.30 -6.02 -8.74
C GLN A 263 -18.26 -6.77 -9.62
N ASN A 264 -18.10 -6.40 -10.88
CA ASN A 264 -17.29 -7.15 -11.85
C ASN A 264 -15.91 -6.54 -12.07
N GLU A 265 -15.26 -6.11 -11.00
CA GLU A 265 -13.86 -5.66 -11.09
C GLU A 265 -12.91 -6.87 -11.07
N PRO A 266 -11.86 -6.90 -11.92
CA PRO A 266 -10.81 -7.91 -11.80
C PRO A 266 -10.11 -7.77 -10.46
N ASN A 267 -9.48 -8.83 -9.98
CA ASN A 267 -8.61 -8.75 -8.81
C ASN A 267 -7.15 -8.44 -9.22
N GLN A 268 -6.29 -8.16 -8.24
CA GLN A 268 -4.89 -7.78 -8.49
C GLN A 268 -4.06 -8.87 -9.17
N TYR A 269 -4.43 -10.13 -9.04
CA TYR A 269 -3.71 -11.25 -9.65
C TYR A 269 -4.08 -11.41 -11.12
N GLU A 270 -5.35 -11.27 -11.45
CA GLU A 270 -5.88 -11.27 -12.82
C GLU A 270 -5.32 -10.08 -13.61
N GLU A 271 -5.33 -8.89 -13.01
CA GLU A 271 -4.81 -7.69 -13.64
C GLU A 271 -3.28 -7.76 -13.82
N MET A 272 -2.54 -8.43 -12.91
CA MET A 272 -1.11 -8.68 -13.08
C MET A 272 -0.83 -9.56 -14.30
N ILE A 273 -1.61 -10.60 -14.51
CA ILE A 273 -1.48 -11.46 -15.70
C ILE A 273 -1.81 -10.67 -16.97
N ALA A 274 -2.89 -9.91 -16.98
CA ALA A 274 -3.26 -9.07 -18.11
C ALA A 274 -2.15 -8.04 -18.45
N TRP A 275 -1.52 -7.48 -17.43
CA TRP A 275 -0.37 -6.57 -17.63
C TRP A 275 0.86 -7.31 -18.18
N LEU A 276 1.18 -8.50 -17.68
CA LEU A 276 2.29 -9.32 -18.18
C LEU A 276 2.07 -9.77 -19.62
N ASP A 277 0.84 -10.10 -19.99
CA ASP A 277 0.47 -10.47 -21.37
C ASP A 277 0.39 -9.25 -22.32
N GLY A 278 0.43 -8.02 -21.80
CA GLY A 278 0.31 -6.80 -22.60
C GLY A 278 -1.14 -6.48 -23.02
N GLU A 279 -2.12 -7.09 -22.37
CA GLU A 279 -3.55 -6.85 -22.63
C GLU A 279 -4.01 -5.50 -22.06
N ILE A 280 -3.31 -5.00 -21.04
CA ILE A 280 -3.48 -3.68 -20.46
C ILE A 280 -2.15 -2.92 -20.47
N GLU A 281 -2.23 -1.60 -20.57
CA GLU A 281 -1.05 -0.73 -20.58
C GLU A 281 -0.32 -0.75 -19.23
N GLU A 282 -1.05 -0.69 -18.12
CA GLU A 282 -0.50 -0.67 -16.77
C GLU A 282 -1.48 -1.25 -15.74
N HIS A 283 -0.93 -1.92 -14.74
CA HIS A 283 -1.67 -2.39 -13.57
C HIS A 283 -2.06 -1.23 -12.64
N ARG A 284 -3.31 -1.17 -12.14
CA ARG A 284 -3.77 -0.08 -11.27
C ARG A 284 -3.01 0.06 -9.95
N ASN A 285 -2.30 -1.00 -9.52
CA ASN A 285 -1.39 -1.01 -8.37
C ASN A 285 0.09 -1.00 -8.80
N ALA A 286 0.42 -0.48 -9.98
CA ALA A 286 1.82 -0.38 -10.41
C ALA A 286 2.68 0.32 -9.34
N GLY A 287 3.92 -0.14 -9.20
CA GLY A 287 4.83 0.28 -8.13
C GLY A 287 5.01 1.80 -8.01
N ARG A 288 4.90 2.54 -9.14
CA ARG A 288 4.98 4.00 -9.15
C ARG A 288 3.91 4.66 -8.27
N HIS A 289 2.69 4.14 -8.25
CA HIS A 289 1.62 4.69 -7.38
C HIS A 289 1.94 4.48 -5.91
N ALA A 290 2.45 3.30 -5.55
CA ALA A 290 2.88 3.01 -4.19
C ALA A 290 4.11 3.82 -3.78
N ALA A 291 5.05 4.08 -4.70
CA ALA A 291 6.21 4.93 -4.43
C ALA A 291 5.79 6.39 -4.18
N THR A 292 4.86 6.95 -4.97
CA THR A 292 4.28 8.27 -4.71
C THR A 292 3.55 8.30 -3.35
N THR A 293 2.76 7.28 -3.05
CA THR A 293 2.11 7.14 -1.73
C THR A 293 3.15 7.10 -0.61
N MET A 294 4.24 6.33 -0.75
CA MET A 294 5.32 6.30 0.23
C MET A 294 5.99 7.66 0.40
N GLY A 295 6.21 8.40 -0.71
CA GLY A 295 6.70 9.77 -0.66
C GLY A 295 5.81 10.68 0.19
N ILE A 296 4.49 10.59 0.04
CA ILE A 296 3.52 11.36 0.84
C ILE A 296 3.60 10.97 2.33
N LEU A 297 3.64 9.65 2.65
CA LEU A 297 3.75 9.19 4.04
C LEU A 297 5.02 9.73 4.71
N MET A 298 6.15 9.67 4.02
CA MET A 298 7.42 10.19 4.54
C MET A 298 7.44 11.72 4.61
N ALA A 299 6.80 12.41 3.66
CA ALA A 299 6.70 13.86 3.68
C ALA A 299 5.87 14.39 4.86
N ILE A 300 4.87 13.63 5.35
CA ILE A 300 4.13 13.97 6.57
C ILE A 300 5.07 14.01 7.78
N TYR A 301 5.94 13.01 7.94
CA TYR A 301 6.96 13.02 8.99
C TYR A 301 8.00 14.12 8.76
N GLU A 302 8.40 14.34 7.51
CA GLU A 302 9.40 15.36 7.15
C GLU A 302 8.90 16.77 7.48
N SER A 303 7.63 17.07 7.24
CA SER A 303 7.04 18.37 7.55
C SER A 303 7.18 18.73 9.03
N LEU A 304 6.95 17.77 9.94
CA LEU A 304 7.24 17.99 11.36
C LEU A 304 8.74 18.16 11.63
N ARG A 305 9.59 17.36 10.97
CA ARG A 305 11.04 17.40 11.19
C ARG A 305 11.65 18.76 10.82
N ILE A 306 11.25 19.31 9.68
CA ILE A 306 11.73 20.61 9.20
C ILE A 306 10.89 21.78 9.73
N LYS A 307 9.69 21.52 10.30
CA LYS A 307 8.70 22.50 10.79
C LYS A 307 8.21 23.44 9.71
N ASP A 308 8.03 22.92 8.52
CA ASP A 308 7.63 23.69 7.33
C ASP A 308 6.82 22.81 6.37
N VAL A 309 6.32 23.43 5.30
CA VAL A 309 5.74 22.77 4.13
C VAL A 309 6.81 21.94 3.42
N VAL A 310 6.45 20.73 3.01
CA VAL A 310 7.28 19.88 2.16
C VAL A 310 6.79 19.99 0.73
N GLU A 311 7.66 20.42 -0.16
CA GLU A 311 7.42 20.40 -1.61
C GLU A 311 7.84 19.06 -2.22
N PHE A 312 7.18 18.66 -3.30
CA PHE A 312 7.52 17.46 -4.04
C PHE A 312 8.33 17.76 -5.31
N PRO A 313 9.26 16.87 -5.70
CA PRO A 313 9.50 15.54 -5.11
C PRO A 313 10.22 15.62 -3.76
N LEU A 314 9.85 14.73 -2.83
CA LEU A 314 10.54 14.59 -1.54
C LEU A 314 12.01 14.22 -1.77
N THR A 315 12.93 14.93 -1.10
CA THR A 315 14.38 14.69 -1.24
C THR A 315 14.96 13.80 -0.14
N THR A 316 14.32 13.76 1.04
CA THR A 316 14.76 12.95 2.18
C THR A 316 14.51 11.47 1.91
N ARG A 317 15.59 10.70 1.79
CA ARG A 317 15.55 9.27 1.48
C ARG A 317 15.32 8.38 2.71
N ALA A 318 15.91 8.75 3.87
CA ALA A 318 15.72 8.05 5.13
C ALA A 318 14.30 8.25 5.67
N ASN A 319 13.88 7.39 6.63
CA ASN A 319 12.62 7.58 7.32
C ASN A 319 12.73 8.80 8.28
N PRO A 320 11.97 9.90 8.06
CA PRO A 320 12.12 11.10 8.88
C PRO A 320 11.65 10.91 10.33
N LEU A 321 10.76 9.94 10.62
CA LEU A 321 10.37 9.60 11.99
C LEU A 321 11.57 9.02 12.75
N ASP A 322 12.35 8.14 12.12
CA ASP A 322 13.56 7.60 12.71
C ASP A 322 14.59 8.70 12.96
N LEU A 323 14.79 9.59 11.99
CA LEU A 323 15.70 10.75 12.15
C LEU A 323 15.30 11.65 13.33
N MET A 324 14.01 11.91 13.53
CA MET A 324 13.51 12.72 14.64
C MET A 324 13.70 12.03 15.99
N VAL A 325 13.45 10.73 16.07
CA VAL A 325 13.64 9.96 17.31
C VAL A 325 15.10 9.86 17.68
N GLU A 326 15.98 9.55 16.73
CA GLU A 326 17.43 9.44 16.92
C GLU A 326 18.05 10.80 17.23
N GLY A 327 17.51 11.87 16.64
CA GLY A 327 17.90 13.25 16.95
C GLY A 327 17.29 13.83 18.23
N GLY A 328 16.51 13.05 19.00
CA GLY A 328 15.91 13.49 20.27
C GLY A 328 14.75 14.49 20.12
N MET A 329 14.20 14.66 18.92
CA MET A 329 13.08 15.60 18.69
C MET A 329 11.74 15.06 19.17
N LEU A 330 11.59 13.74 19.26
CA LEU A 330 10.36 13.06 19.67
C LEU A 330 10.62 12.17 20.91
N PRO A 331 10.69 12.74 22.11
CA PRO A 331 10.89 11.96 23.33
C PRO A 331 9.65 11.11 23.64
N VAL A 332 9.88 9.95 24.22
CA VAL A 332 8.84 9.08 24.76
C VAL A 332 8.47 9.57 26.17
N PHE A 333 7.19 9.74 26.42
CA PHE A 333 6.64 10.16 27.72
C PHE A 333 6.01 9.02 28.50
N VAL A 334 5.64 7.94 27.83
CA VAL A 334 5.08 6.72 28.43
C VAL A 334 6.12 5.61 28.28
N GLU A 335 6.59 5.12 29.41
CA GLU A 335 7.60 4.06 29.45
C GLU A 335 7.04 2.74 28.88
N GLY A 336 7.96 1.93 28.37
CA GLY A 336 7.67 0.63 27.79
C GLY A 336 7.54 0.67 26.27
N ARG A 337 8.13 -0.37 25.65
CA ARG A 337 8.09 -0.58 24.21
C ARG A 337 6.84 -1.35 23.81
N TYR A 338 6.15 -0.89 22.81
CA TYR A 338 4.89 -1.46 22.37
C TYR A 338 4.87 -1.70 20.86
N ASP A 339 4.75 -2.97 20.45
CA ASP A 339 4.55 -3.34 19.03
C ASP A 339 3.12 -3.84 18.83
N ILE A 340 2.34 -3.14 18.01
CA ILE A 340 0.91 -3.39 17.79
C ILE A 340 0.63 -4.64 16.93
N ARG A 341 1.63 -5.19 16.21
CA ARG A 341 1.45 -6.32 15.29
C ARG A 341 2.39 -7.48 15.55
N ALA A 342 3.54 -7.21 16.13
CA ALA A 342 4.54 -8.20 16.47
C ALA A 342 5.19 -7.80 17.80
N PRO A 343 4.54 -8.11 18.93
CA PRO A 343 5.09 -7.83 20.26
C PRO A 343 6.51 -8.35 20.39
N PHE A 344 7.38 -7.56 20.99
CA PHE A 344 8.72 -8.04 21.29
C PHE A 344 8.64 -9.18 22.32
N PRO A 345 9.56 -10.15 22.29
CA PRO A 345 9.55 -11.27 23.25
C PRO A 345 9.53 -10.81 24.71
N GLU A 346 10.11 -9.65 25.01
CA GLU A 346 10.16 -9.04 26.35
C GLU A 346 8.80 -8.54 26.87
N GLN A 347 7.78 -8.45 25.99
CA GLN A 347 6.41 -7.98 26.32
C GLN A 347 5.42 -9.15 26.50
N GLN A 348 5.87 -10.39 26.42
CA GLN A 348 5.03 -11.59 26.55
C GLN A 348 4.92 -12.10 28.00
N ASN A 349 5.26 -11.29 29.01
CA ASN A 349 5.13 -11.61 30.44
C ASN A 349 3.88 -10.95 31.06
#